data_cb29462a3d899bfaf9d095ceace27287
#
_entry.id   cb29462a3d899bfaf9d095ceace27287
#
_cell.length_a   1.000
_cell.length_b   1.000
_cell.length_c   1.000
_cell.angle_alpha   90.00
_cell.angle_beta   90.00
_cell.angle_gamma   90.00
#
_symmetry.space_group_name_H-M   'P 1'
#
loop_
_entity.id
_entity.type
_entity.pdbx_description
1 polymer ?
#
loop_
_entity_poly.entity_id
_entity_poly.type
_entity_poly.pdbx_seq_one_letter_code
_entity_poly.pdbx_strand_id
1 'polypeptide(L)'
;MIFPRTSLRKHRRWANIVIFFIVAGLIGYALFSQYVMGLEACPLCIFQRVFFISVGLIGLVAALHAPLSWGAKIYGFLGITSALVGAAIAGRHVYIQNMPATEVPACGPGLDYILDVFPLFEAIKMVFTGSGE
;
A
#
# COMPACT_ATOMS: atom_id res chain seq x y z
N MET A 1 25.61 11.96 -23.47
CA MET A 1 25.64 12.92 -22.33
C MET A 1 25.84 12.13 -21.05
N ILE A 2 27.05 12.18 -20.47
CA ILE A 2 27.38 11.46 -19.23
C ILE A 2 26.99 12.40 -18.09
N PHE A 3 25.80 12.19 -17.50
CA PHE A 3 25.43 12.89 -16.27
C PHE A 3 26.40 12.51 -15.15
N PRO A 4 26.97 13.49 -14.42
CA PRO A 4 27.87 13.18 -13.32
C PRO A 4 27.14 12.35 -12.26
N ARG A 5 27.76 11.27 -11.80
CA ARG A 5 27.20 10.30 -10.82
C ARG A 5 26.66 10.99 -9.55
N THR A 6 27.21 12.10 -9.18
CA THR A 6 26.75 12.92 -8.04
C THR A 6 25.39 13.55 -8.27
N SER A 7 25.10 14.03 -9.48
CA SER A 7 23.80 14.60 -9.85
C SER A 7 22.69 13.54 -9.84
N LEU A 8 22.94 12.35 -10.38
CA LEU A 8 21.99 11.23 -10.39
C LEU A 8 21.66 10.77 -8.95
N ARG A 9 22.66 10.71 -8.07
CA ARG A 9 22.47 10.35 -6.66
C ARG A 9 21.59 11.37 -5.94
N LYS A 10 21.82 12.64 -6.14
CA LYS A 10 21.01 13.72 -5.56
C LYS A 10 19.57 13.66 -6.05
N HIS A 11 19.37 13.47 -7.34
CA HIS A 11 18.04 13.40 -7.95
C HIS A 11 17.22 12.21 -7.41
N ARG A 12 17.82 11.03 -7.35
CA ARG A 12 17.19 9.82 -6.78
C ARG A 12 16.84 10.00 -5.30
N ARG A 13 17.72 10.60 -4.53
CA ARG A 13 17.46 10.88 -3.11
C ARG A 13 16.26 11.80 -2.94
N TRP A 14 16.19 12.88 -3.71
CA TRP A 14 15.05 13.78 -3.70
C TRP A 14 13.75 13.10 -4.14
N ALA A 15 13.77 12.32 -5.20
CA ALA A 15 12.60 11.57 -5.64
C ALA A 15 12.07 10.63 -4.55
N ASN A 16 12.94 9.89 -3.88
CA ASN A 16 12.56 8.98 -2.80
C ASN A 16 12.00 9.73 -1.57
N ILE A 17 12.56 10.89 -1.23
CA ILE A 17 12.04 11.76 -0.17
C ILE A 17 10.64 12.26 -0.52
N VAL A 18 10.43 12.71 -1.75
CA VAL A 18 9.11 13.16 -2.23
C VAL A 18 8.10 12.02 -2.15
N ILE A 19 8.44 10.82 -2.60
CA ILE A 19 7.58 9.63 -2.49
C ILE A 19 7.20 9.37 -1.04
N PHE A 20 8.16 9.42 -0.12
CA PHE A 20 7.89 9.24 1.31
C PHE A 20 6.88 10.27 1.84
N PHE A 21 7.05 11.55 1.54
CA PHE A 21 6.14 12.59 2.01
C PHE A 21 4.74 12.48 1.37
N ILE A 22 4.64 12.10 0.10
CA ILE A 22 3.35 11.84 -0.55
C ILE A 22 2.64 10.69 0.16
N VAL A 23 3.32 9.57 0.39
CA VAL A 23 2.76 8.41 1.10
C VAL A 23 2.33 8.79 2.52
N ALA A 24 3.18 9.50 3.27
CA ALA A 24 2.86 9.96 4.62
C ALA A 24 1.62 10.86 4.64
N GLY A 25 1.49 11.77 3.69
CA GLY A 25 0.31 12.63 3.54
C GLY A 25 -0.96 11.85 3.23
N LEU A 26 -0.89 10.88 2.32
CA LEU A 26 -2.03 10.02 1.96
C LEU A 26 -2.48 9.14 3.13
N ILE A 27 -1.55 8.53 3.84
CA ILE A 27 -1.85 7.73 5.04
C ILE A 27 -2.39 8.63 6.15
N GLY A 28 -1.81 9.80 6.37
CA GLY A 28 -2.31 10.78 7.33
C GLY A 28 -3.75 11.19 7.04
N TYR A 29 -4.08 11.49 5.79
CA TYR A 29 -5.44 11.78 5.37
C TYR A 29 -6.39 10.59 5.57
N ALA A 30 -5.95 9.38 5.25
CA ALA A 30 -6.75 8.17 5.44
C ALA A 30 -7.06 7.90 6.93
N LEU A 31 -6.09 8.12 7.81
CA LEU A 31 -6.29 8.01 9.26
C LEU A 31 -7.19 9.13 9.79
N PHE A 32 -7.02 10.35 9.33
CA PHE A 32 -7.89 11.47 9.68
C PHE A 32 -9.36 11.16 9.29
N SER A 33 -9.60 10.67 8.09
CA SER A 33 -10.94 10.30 7.63
C SER A 33 -11.55 9.19 8.50
N GLN A 34 -10.75 8.23 8.93
CA GLN A 34 -11.20 7.12 9.77
C GLN A 34 -11.55 7.57 11.19
N TYR A 35 -10.65 8.32 11.85
CA TYR A 35 -10.80 8.65 13.27
C TYR A 35 -11.62 9.91 13.52
N VAL A 36 -11.59 10.89 12.63
CA VAL A 36 -12.29 12.16 12.81
C VAL A 36 -13.63 12.16 12.10
N MET A 37 -13.71 11.61 10.88
CA MET A 37 -14.95 11.55 10.11
C MET A 37 -15.78 10.27 10.40
N GLY A 38 -15.26 9.32 11.17
CA GLY A 38 -15.96 8.10 11.54
C GLY A 38 -16.17 7.12 10.35
N LEU A 39 -15.37 7.24 9.30
CA LEU A 39 -15.45 6.36 8.14
C LEU A 39 -14.72 5.05 8.43
N GLU A 40 -15.45 3.95 8.59
CA GLU A 40 -14.86 2.64 8.80
C GLU A 40 -14.07 2.19 7.56
N ALA A 41 -12.82 1.76 7.78
CA ALA A 41 -11.97 1.25 6.73
C ALA A 41 -12.32 -0.21 6.43
N CYS A 42 -12.67 -0.52 5.18
CA CYS A 42 -12.87 -1.91 4.75
C CYS A 42 -11.55 -2.70 4.85
N PRO A 43 -11.60 -4.06 5.02
CA PRO A 43 -10.40 -4.89 5.10
C PRO A 43 -9.43 -4.70 3.94
N LEU A 44 -9.93 -4.59 2.70
CA LEU A 44 -9.11 -4.31 1.52
C LEU A 44 -8.39 -2.96 1.59
N CYS A 45 -9.04 -1.93 2.17
CA CYS A 45 -8.43 -0.63 2.38
C CYS A 45 -7.26 -0.69 3.37
N ILE A 46 -7.35 -1.55 4.40
CA ILE A 46 -6.27 -1.75 5.36
C ILE A 46 -5.07 -2.42 4.68
N PHE A 47 -5.29 -3.46 3.84
CA PHE A 47 -4.21 -4.07 3.06
C PHE A 47 -3.55 -3.09 2.11
N GLN A 48 -4.31 -2.24 1.41
CA GLN A 48 -3.74 -1.17 0.58
C GLN A 48 -2.83 -0.25 1.40
N ARG A 49 -3.25 0.16 2.59
CA ARG A 49 -2.43 1.01 3.48
C ARG A 49 -1.11 0.35 3.84
N VAL A 50 -1.09 -0.96 4.12
CA VAL A 50 0.15 -1.71 4.41
C VAL A 50 1.12 -1.63 3.24
N PHE A 51 0.66 -1.82 1.99
CA PHE A 51 1.53 -1.70 0.82
C PHE A 51 1.98 -0.27 0.56
N PHE A 52 1.13 0.73 0.78
CA PHE A 52 1.52 2.14 0.71
C PHE A 52 2.62 2.47 1.73
N ILE A 53 2.46 2.04 2.97
CA ILE A 53 3.47 2.22 4.03
C ILE A 53 4.78 1.53 3.62
N SER A 54 4.72 0.31 3.08
CA SER A 54 5.90 -0.42 2.59
C SER A 54 6.64 0.37 1.51
N VAL A 55 5.94 0.94 0.52
CA VAL A 55 6.55 1.79 -0.52
C VAL A 55 7.21 3.02 0.10
N GLY A 56 6.53 3.68 1.05
CA GLY A 56 7.08 4.85 1.76
C GLY A 56 8.34 4.53 2.54
N LEU A 57 8.36 3.41 3.28
CA LEU A 57 9.52 2.95 4.05
C LEU A 57 10.68 2.56 3.14
N ILE A 58 10.43 1.84 2.05
CA ILE A 58 11.45 1.50 1.04
C ILE A 58 12.05 2.79 0.47
N GLY A 59 11.22 3.77 0.13
CA GLY A 59 11.67 5.08 -0.36
C GLY A 59 12.53 5.82 0.68
N LEU A 60 12.11 5.83 1.95
CA LEU A 60 12.86 6.46 3.04
C LEU A 60 14.24 5.80 3.23
N VAL A 61 14.28 4.47 3.34
CA VAL A 61 15.54 3.72 3.49
C VAL A 61 16.45 3.92 2.28
N ALA A 62 15.89 3.91 1.06
CA ALA A 62 16.63 4.19 -0.16
C ALA A 62 17.20 5.63 -0.19
N ALA A 63 16.47 6.60 0.35
CA ALA A 63 16.94 7.99 0.46
C ALA A 63 18.08 8.14 1.46
N LEU A 64 18.00 7.47 2.61
CA LEU A 64 19.03 7.48 3.66
C LEU A 64 20.29 6.74 3.21
N HIS A 65 20.12 5.55 2.66
CA HIS A 65 21.23 4.70 2.21
C HIS A 65 21.90 5.25 0.93
N ALA A 66 21.14 5.97 0.10
CA ALA A 66 21.57 6.57 -1.17
C ALA A 66 22.46 5.63 -2.03
N PRO A 67 22.04 4.38 -2.31
CA PRO A 67 22.85 3.39 -3.01
C PRO A 67 23.09 3.76 -4.48
N LEU A 68 24.26 3.41 -5.00
CA LEU A 68 24.68 3.87 -6.34
C LEU A 68 24.37 2.91 -7.48
N SER A 69 24.48 1.61 -7.31
CA SER A 69 24.34 0.68 -8.43
C SER A 69 23.40 -0.49 -8.14
N TRP A 70 23.88 -1.54 -7.56
CA TRP A 70 23.12 -2.74 -7.23
C TRP A 70 22.02 -2.46 -6.20
N GLY A 71 22.36 -1.73 -5.14
CA GLY A 71 21.39 -1.36 -4.11
C GLY A 71 20.22 -0.54 -4.66
N ALA A 72 20.47 0.38 -5.60
CA ALA A 72 19.39 1.14 -6.24
C ALA A 72 18.43 0.25 -7.04
N LYS A 73 18.93 -0.80 -7.67
CA LYS A 73 18.11 -1.79 -8.39
C LYS A 73 17.24 -2.61 -7.43
N ILE A 74 17.80 -3.03 -6.28
CA ILE A 74 17.08 -3.80 -5.26
C ILE A 74 15.94 -2.96 -4.67
N TYR A 75 16.22 -1.73 -4.23
CA TYR A 75 15.19 -0.84 -3.71
C TYR A 75 14.13 -0.49 -4.76
N GLY A 76 14.54 -0.27 -6.01
CA GLY A 76 13.62 -0.06 -7.13
C GLY A 76 12.72 -1.26 -7.36
N PHE A 77 13.28 -2.47 -7.38
CA PHE A 77 12.52 -3.70 -7.56
C PHE A 77 11.52 -3.93 -6.42
N LEU A 78 11.95 -3.78 -5.16
CA LEU A 78 11.07 -3.92 -3.99
C LEU A 78 9.95 -2.88 -4.01
N GLY A 79 10.27 -1.62 -4.34
CA GLY A 79 9.28 -0.55 -4.44
C GLY A 79 8.24 -0.81 -5.53
N ILE A 80 8.68 -1.22 -6.73
CA ILE A 80 7.79 -1.55 -7.85
C ILE A 80 6.91 -2.75 -7.49
N THR A 81 7.47 -3.81 -6.92
CA THR A 81 6.69 -5.00 -6.52
C THR A 81 5.62 -4.64 -5.50
N SER A 82 5.97 -3.89 -4.45
CA SER A 82 5.00 -3.42 -3.46
C SER A 82 3.91 -2.54 -4.08
N ALA A 83 4.28 -1.63 -4.98
CA ALA A 83 3.33 -0.76 -5.66
C ALA A 83 2.38 -1.53 -6.58
N LEU A 84 2.88 -2.53 -7.32
CA LEU A 84 2.06 -3.37 -8.19
C LEU A 84 1.07 -4.22 -7.39
N VAL A 85 1.48 -4.81 -6.28
CA VAL A 85 0.58 -5.57 -5.40
C VAL A 85 -0.50 -4.64 -4.82
N GLY A 86 -0.12 -3.47 -4.33
CA GLY A 86 -1.07 -2.46 -3.84
C GLY A 86 -2.05 -2.01 -4.93
N ALA A 87 -1.58 -1.80 -6.16
CA ALA A 87 -2.42 -1.45 -7.31
C ALA A 87 -3.39 -2.58 -7.70
N ALA A 88 -2.95 -3.85 -7.64
CA ALA A 88 -3.81 -5.00 -7.90
C ALA A 88 -4.94 -5.10 -6.88
N ILE A 89 -4.64 -4.87 -5.59
CA ILE A 89 -5.65 -4.84 -4.51
C ILE A 89 -6.63 -3.67 -4.74
N ALA A 90 -6.13 -2.50 -5.12
CA ALA A 90 -6.96 -1.34 -5.44
C ALA A 90 -7.87 -1.60 -6.63
N GLY A 91 -7.35 -2.22 -7.70
CA GLY A 91 -8.14 -2.60 -8.88
C GLY A 91 -9.25 -3.58 -8.53
N ARG A 92 -8.98 -4.58 -7.70
CA ARG A 92 -10.03 -5.50 -7.20
C ARG A 92 -11.09 -4.75 -6.38
N HIS A 93 -10.68 -3.82 -5.54
CA HIS A 93 -11.61 -3.02 -4.73
C HIS A 93 -12.55 -2.20 -5.63
N VAL A 94 -12.02 -1.51 -6.63
CA VAL A 94 -12.81 -0.77 -7.62
C VAL A 94 -13.73 -1.70 -8.41
N TYR A 95 -13.26 -2.88 -8.79
CA TYR A 95 -14.08 -3.89 -9.47
C TYR A 95 -15.28 -4.30 -8.63
N ILE A 96 -15.09 -4.62 -7.35
CA ILE A 96 -16.17 -4.99 -6.42
C ILE A 96 -17.17 -3.83 -6.26
N GLN A 97 -16.70 -2.59 -6.18
CA GLN A 97 -17.58 -1.42 -6.05
C GLN A 97 -18.47 -1.17 -7.29
N ASN A 98 -18.06 -1.64 -8.46
CA ASN A 98 -18.82 -1.51 -9.70
C ASN A 98 -19.74 -2.71 -10.00
N MET A 99 -19.77 -3.73 -9.12
CA MET A 99 -20.69 -4.85 -9.26
C MET A 99 -22.12 -4.45 -8.91
N PRO A 100 -23.16 -5.04 -9.56
CA PRO A 100 -24.54 -4.80 -9.19
C PRO A 100 -24.79 -5.22 -7.73
N ALA A 101 -25.65 -4.50 -7.01
CA ALA A 101 -25.87 -4.67 -5.57
C ALA A 101 -26.32 -6.09 -5.16
N THR A 102 -26.81 -6.90 -6.09
CA THR A 102 -27.20 -8.31 -5.88
C THR A 102 -26.03 -9.28 -5.85
N GLU A 103 -24.85 -8.87 -6.36
CA GLU A 103 -23.65 -9.71 -6.48
C GLU A 103 -22.49 -9.19 -5.63
N VAL A 104 -22.66 -8.02 -4.97
CA VAL A 104 -21.62 -7.46 -4.10
C VAL A 104 -21.48 -8.38 -2.89
N PRO A 105 -20.32 -9.02 -2.68
CA PRO A 105 -20.07 -9.74 -1.44
C PRO A 105 -20.24 -8.74 -0.28
N ALA A 106 -21.10 -9.09 0.68
CA ALA A 106 -21.29 -8.27 1.87
C ALA A 106 -19.90 -7.95 2.46
N CYS A 107 -19.66 -6.69 2.78
CA CYS A 107 -18.50 -6.33 3.59
C CYS A 107 -18.62 -7.14 4.88
N GLY A 108 -17.80 -8.18 5.01
CA GLY A 108 -17.79 -9.04 6.18
C GLY A 108 -17.51 -8.26 7.47
N PRO A 109 -17.63 -8.89 8.62
CA PRO A 109 -17.30 -8.29 9.90
C PRO A 109 -15.89 -7.69 9.85
N GLY A 110 -15.66 -6.64 10.63
CA GLY A 110 -14.39 -5.89 10.64
C GLY A 110 -13.17 -6.81 10.76
N LEU A 111 -12.05 -6.35 10.24
CA LEU A 111 -10.80 -7.12 10.21
C LEU A 111 -10.39 -7.62 11.61
N ASP A 112 -10.69 -6.85 12.65
CA ASP A 112 -10.40 -7.23 14.03
C ASP A 112 -11.14 -8.51 14.44
N TYR A 113 -12.42 -8.61 14.11
CA TYR A 113 -13.21 -9.82 14.36
C TYR A 113 -12.71 -11.03 13.55
N ILE A 114 -12.33 -10.81 12.28
CA ILE A 114 -11.82 -11.88 11.42
C ILE A 114 -10.49 -12.42 11.96
N LEU A 115 -9.62 -11.54 12.48
CA LEU A 115 -8.32 -11.93 13.04
C LEU A 115 -8.44 -12.61 14.41
N ASP A 116 -9.49 -12.29 15.20
CA ASP A 116 -9.74 -12.91 16.49
C ASP A 116 -10.32 -14.32 16.37
N VAL A 117 -11.14 -14.56 15.33
CA VAL A 117 -11.91 -15.81 15.18
C VAL A 117 -11.21 -16.81 14.26
N PHE A 118 -10.47 -16.34 13.25
CA PHE A 118 -9.85 -17.18 12.23
C PHE A 118 -8.33 -17.11 12.24
N PRO A 119 -7.63 -18.24 11.95
CA PRO A 119 -6.18 -18.20 11.76
C PRO A 119 -5.81 -17.26 10.62
N LEU A 120 -4.67 -16.57 10.75
CA LEU A 120 -4.21 -15.50 9.85
C LEU A 120 -4.30 -15.85 8.36
N PHE A 121 -4.01 -17.10 8.00
CA PHE A 121 -4.05 -17.56 6.61
C PHE A 121 -5.48 -17.62 6.05
N GLU A 122 -6.45 -18.09 6.85
CA GLU A 122 -7.85 -18.11 6.46
C GLU A 122 -8.47 -16.72 6.43
N ALA A 123 -8.08 -15.87 7.38
CA ALA A 123 -8.47 -14.46 7.41
C ALA A 123 -8.05 -13.75 6.11
N ILE A 124 -6.80 -13.89 5.70
CA ILE A 124 -6.28 -13.32 4.44
C ILE A 124 -7.06 -13.89 3.25
N LYS A 125 -7.24 -15.21 3.19
CA LYS A 125 -8.00 -15.85 2.10
C LYS A 125 -9.42 -15.31 2.03
N MET A 126 -10.10 -15.16 3.16
CA MET A 126 -11.47 -14.64 3.24
C MET A 126 -11.57 -13.21 2.73
N VAL A 127 -10.62 -12.35 3.10
CA VAL A 127 -10.56 -10.96 2.61
C VAL A 127 -10.34 -10.90 1.09
N PHE A 128 -9.51 -11.80 0.56
CA PHE A 128 -9.24 -11.81 -0.90
C PHE A 128 -10.33 -12.50 -1.72
N THR A 129 -11.04 -13.47 -1.18
CA THR A 129 -12.13 -14.14 -1.90
C THR A 129 -13.46 -13.37 -1.82
N GLY A 130 -13.57 -12.42 -0.89
CA GLY A 130 -14.80 -11.64 -0.72
C GLY A 130 -15.98 -12.46 -0.24
N SER A 131 -15.74 -13.66 0.28
CA SER A 131 -16.76 -14.48 0.92
C SER A 131 -16.94 -14.02 2.37
N GLY A 132 -17.56 -12.86 2.54
CA GLY A 132 -18.07 -12.44 3.83
C GLY A 132 -19.44 -13.08 4.05
N GLU A 133 -19.47 -14.33 4.44
CA GLU A 133 -20.59 -14.90 5.16
C GLU A 133 -20.25 -14.95 6.64
#